data_9c4e06bbf69016d1051f856d51443aa4
#
_entry.id   9c4e06bbf69016d1051f856d51443aa4
#
_cell.length_a   1.000
_cell.length_b   1.000
_cell.length_c   1.000
_cell.angle_alpha   90.00
_cell.angle_beta   90.00
_cell.angle_gamma   90.00
#
_symmetry.space_group_name_H-M   'P 1'
#
loop_
_entity.id
_entity.type
_entity.pdbx_description
1 polymer ?
#
loop_
_entity_poly.entity_id
_entity_poly.type
_entity_poly.pdbx_seq_one_letter_code
_entity_poly.pdbx_strand_id
1 'polypeptide(L)'
;MFKTRGSDDAGAPPVRERAGGRRSHSKGRIPGREDVDSLTARSHDKSVRIGQTRVGKGIFAQRRYPAEAVIGEIQGEVIDDLHYGSDYCMNIGENRVLEPEPPYRYVNHSCEPNCEFDFFDLTDLGESQSRRRVFLIALREIKPGEELTIDYNWSATSAIPCRCQAPSCRGWIVDRHELDALTARIAAEQEPRPVSRAC
;
A
#
# COMPACT_ATOMS: atom_id res chain seq x y z
N MET A 1 -23.72 -21.42 16.51
CA MET A 1 -23.37 -22.38 15.46
C MET A 1 -23.37 -21.63 14.13
N PHE A 2 -22.30 -20.93 13.80
CA PHE A 2 -22.15 -20.18 12.54
C PHE A 2 -21.29 -20.99 11.59
N LYS A 3 -21.88 -21.32 10.43
CA LYS A 3 -21.19 -22.03 9.34
C LYS A 3 -20.19 -21.09 8.68
N THR A 4 -18.94 -21.50 8.68
CA THR A 4 -17.87 -20.96 7.85
C THR A 4 -18.23 -21.15 6.38
N ARG A 5 -18.38 -20.07 5.63
CA ARG A 5 -18.39 -20.10 4.16
C ARG A 5 -16.95 -20.07 3.68
N GLY A 6 -16.68 -20.92 2.69
CA GLY A 6 -15.39 -21.15 2.11
C GLY A 6 -14.76 -19.87 1.55
N SER A 7 -13.44 -19.84 1.66
CA SER A 7 -12.53 -18.87 1.05
C SER A 7 -12.58 -19.03 -0.46
N ASP A 8 -13.27 -18.12 -1.15
CA ASP A 8 -13.08 -17.91 -2.58
C ASP A 8 -11.78 -17.13 -2.75
N ASP A 9 -10.92 -17.69 -3.56
CA ASP A 9 -9.57 -17.34 -3.92
C ASP A 9 -9.49 -15.91 -4.52
N ALA A 10 -9.31 -14.90 -3.68
CA ALA A 10 -9.03 -13.54 -4.09
C ALA A 10 -7.54 -13.27 -3.87
N GLY A 11 -6.73 -13.69 -4.86
CA GLY A 11 -5.32 -13.34 -4.92
C GLY A 11 -5.12 -11.82 -4.76
N ALA A 12 -4.07 -11.42 -4.03
CA ALA A 12 -3.73 -10.02 -3.81
C ALA A 12 -3.61 -9.30 -5.15
N PRO A 13 -4.22 -8.12 -5.31
CA PRO A 13 -4.16 -7.39 -6.56
C PRO A 13 -2.72 -6.91 -6.83
N PRO A 14 -2.28 -6.93 -8.10
CA PRO A 14 -0.97 -6.42 -8.47
C PRO A 14 -0.91 -4.91 -8.20
N VAL A 15 0.07 -4.49 -7.40
CA VAL A 15 0.51 -3.09 -7.39
C VAL A 15 1.08 -2.83 -8.79
N ARG A 16 0.38 -2.06 -9.62
CA ARG A 16 0.87 -1.69 -10.95
C ARG A 16 2.16 -0.91 -10.80
N GLU A 17 3.25 -1.39 -11.41
CA GLU A 17 4.39 -0.53 -11.72
C GLU A 17 3.84 0.71 -12.43
N ARG A 18 4.10 1.88 -11.88
CA ARG A 18 3.81 3.13 -12.59
C ARG A 18 4.66 3.16 -13.85
N ALA A 19 4.05 2.89 -15.01
CA ALA A 19 4.65 3.23 -16.28
C ALA A 19 5.02 4.72 -16.19
N GLY A 20 6.34 5.00 -16.31
CA GLY A 20 6.97 6.26 -15.97
C GLY A 20 6.32 7.49 -16.62
N GLY A 21 5.43 8.11 -15.91
CA GLY A 21 5.14 9.51 -16.03
C GLY A 21 6.21 10.26 -15.25
N ARG A 22 7.25 10.72 -15.94
CA ARG A 22 8.27 11.61 -15.37
C ARG A 22 7.59 12.89 -14.90
N ARG A 23 7.13 12.91 -13.65
CA ARG A 23 7.06 14.17 -12.92
C ARG A 23 8.51 14.56 -12.64
N SER A 24 8.92 15.72 -13.11
CA SER A 24 10.18 16.33 -12.72
C SER A 24 10.11 16.66 -11.23
N HIS A 25 10.39 15.68 -10.39
CA HIS A 25 10.69 15.94 -9.00
C HIS A 25 12.05 16.63 -8.98
N SER A 26 12.10 17.78 -8.33
CA SER A 26 13.36 18.36 -7.89
C SER A 26 14.18 17.22 -7.32
N LYS A 27 15.42 17.04 -7.80
CA LYS A 27 16.32 15.95 -7.41
C LYS A 27 16.46 15.91 -5.89
N GLY A 28 15.53 15.25 -5.20
CA GLY A 28 15.73 14.77 -3.85
C GLY A 28 16.93 13.84 -3.92
N ARG A 29 17.91 14.09 -3.07
CA ARG A 29 19.15 13.32 -2.98
C ARG A 29 18.76 11.85 -2.77
N ILE A 30 19.01 10.99 -3.77
CA ILE A 30 18.95 9.54 -3.61
C ILE A 30 19.82 9.21 -2.40
N PRO A 31 19.30 8.56 -1.34
CA PRO A 31 20.13 8.20 -0.19
C PRO A 31 21.27 7.31 -0.67
N GLY A 32 22.52 7.71 -0.36
CA GLY A 32 23.70 6.93 -0.67
C GLY A 32 23.70 5.62 0.13
N ARG A 33 24.58 4.67 -0.23
CA ARG A 33 24.72 3.37 0.46
C ARG A 33 24.86 3.55 1.98
N GLU A 34 25.65 4.53 2.43
CA GLU A 34 25.84 4.84 3.86
C GLU A 34 24.53 5.35 4.51
N ASP A 35 23.73 6.11 3.78
CA ASP A 35 22.42 6.58 4.27
C ASP A 35 21.43 5.41 4.41
N VAL A 36 21.44 4.47 3.46
CA VAL A 36 20.57 3.29 3.44
C VAL A 36 20.95 2.32 4.55
N ASP A 37 22.26 2.04 4.73
CA ASP A 37 22.74 1.15 5.80
C ASP A 37 22.50 1.76 7.19
N SER A 38 22.58 3.07 7.32
CA SER A 38 22.27 3.76 8.58
C SER A 38 20.77 3.73 8.91
N LEU A 39 19.89 3.64 7.90
CA LEU A 39 18.45 3.48 8.08
C LEU A 39 18.06 2.06 8.54
N THR A 40 18.75 1.03 8.04
CA THR A 40 18.54 -0.37 8.48
C THR A 40 18.98 -0.63 9.91
N ALA A 41 20.11 -0.04 10.34
CA ALA A 41 20.57 -0.16 11.72
C ALA A 41 19.60 0.42 12.77
N ARG A 42 18.61 1.21 12.32
CA ARG A 42 17.59 1.84 13.16
C ARG A 42 16.28 1.05 13.26
N SER A 43 16.19 -0.19 12.77
CA SER A 43 14.97 -1.01 12.77
C SER A 43 14.42 -1.32 14.17
N HIS A 44 15.18 -1.06 15.24
CA HIS A 44 14.72 -1.04 16.63
C HIS A 44 14.41 0.37 17.14
N ASP A 45 14.43 1.38 16.26
CA ASP A 45 14.11 2.74 16.63
C ASP A 45 12.61 2.85 16.96
N LYS A 46 12.31 3.39 18.13
CA LYS A 46 10.95 3.70 18.62
C LYS A 46 10.31 4.86 17.84
N SER A 47 10.55 4.92 16.52
CA SER A 47 10.07 6.01 15.66
C SER A 47 8.59 5.90 15.30
N VAL A 48 8.06 4.67 15.35
CA VAL A 48 6.64 4.36 15.14
C VAL A 48 6.14 3.43 16.23
N ARG A 49 4.84 3.44 16.47
CA ARG A 49 4.17 2.50 17.37
C ARG A 49 2.93 1.90 16.75
N ILE A 50 2.62 0.66 17.11
CA ILE A 50 1.35 0.03 16.80
C ILE A 50 0.29 0.56 17.77
N GLY A 51 -0.91 0.84 17.28
CA GLY A 51 -2.05 1.28 18.06
C GLY A 51 -3.37 0.79 17.49
N GLN A 52 -4.46 0.99 18.22
CA GLN A 52 -5.82 0.67 17.75
C GLN A 52 -6.37 1.82 16.91
N THR A 53 -7.04 1.44 15.83
CA THR A 53 -7.82 2.33 14.96
C THR A 53 -9.25 1.80 14.83
N ARG A 54 -10.10 2.47 14.07
CA ARG A 54 -11.46 1.99 13.80
C ARG A 54 -11.54 0.76 12.91
N VAL A 55 -10.47 0.51 12.15
CA VAL A 55 -10.39 -0.61 11.19
C VAL A 55 -9.47 -1.73 11.68
N GLY A 56 -9.06 -1.69 12.94
CA GLY A 56 -8.15 -2.66 13.55
C GLY A 56 -6.85 -2.02 14.03
N LYS A 57 -5.72 -2.71 13.85
CA LYS A 57 -4.41 -2.15 14.18
C LYS A 57 -3.99 -1.13 13.12
N GLY A 58 -3.22 -0.13 13.56
CA GLY A 58 -2.57 0.83 12.69
C GLY A 58 -1.21 1.21 13.26
N ILE A 59 -0.43 1.97 12.53
CA ILE A 59 0.85 2.51 13.01
C ILE A 59 0.79 4.03 13.13
N PHE A 60 1.48 4.55 14.14
CA PHE A 60 1.45 5.96 14.52
C PHE A 60 2.87 6.49 14.65
N ALA A 61 3.09 7.71 14.16
CA ALA A 61 4.35 8.41 14.33
C ALA A 61 4.64 8.67 15.81
N GLN A 62 5.85 8.39 16.29
CA GLN A 62 6.31 8.75 17.64
C GLN A 62 7.18 10.02 17.64
N ARG A 63 7.59 10.48 16.46
CA ARG A 63 8.34 11.72 16.26
C ARG A 63 7.79 12.49 15.06
N ARG A 64 8.28 13.70 14.84
CA ARG A 64 7.99 14.49 13.64
C ARG A 64 8.79 13.95 12.46
N TYR A 65 8.15 13.88 11.29
CA TYR A 65 8.77 13.61 10.01
C TYR A 65 8.51 14.78 9.06
N PRO A 66 9.53 15.40 8.47
CA PRO A 66 9.31 16.35 7.38
C PRO A 66 8.79 15.63 6.13
N ALA A 67 8.26 16.38 5.17
CA ALA A 67 7.95 15.83 3.85
C ALA A 67 9.19 15.17 3.23
N GLU A 68 8.98 14.12 2.45
CA GLU A 68 10.02 13.31 1.77
C GLU A 68 10.96 12.54 2.73
N ALA A 69 10.70 12.58 4.03
CA ALA A 69 11.48 11.80 4.98
C ALA A 69 11.22 10.31 4.86
N VAL A 70 12.29 9.52 4.89
CA VAL A 70 12.20 8.06 5.08
C VAL A 70 11.79 7.78 6.51
N ILE A 71 10.65 7.10 6.69
CA ILE A 71 10.12 6.70 7.99
C ILE A 71 10.75 5.38 8.42
N GLY A 72 10.86 4.43 7.50
CA GLY A 72 11.52 3.17 7.74
C GLY A 72 11.42 2.21 6.55
N GLU A 73 12.22 1.14 6.61
CA GLU A 73 12.20 0.06 5.63
C GLU A 73 11.14 -0.96 5.98
N ILE A 74 10.39 -1.40 4.96
CA ILE A 74 9.42 -2.48 5.08
C ILE A 74 10.17 -3.80 4.96
N GLN A 75 10.41 -4.45 6.07
CA GLN A 75 11.00 -5.78 6.12
C GLN A 75 9.92 -6.86 6.08
N GLY A 76 10.29 -8.05 5.63
CA GLY A 76 9.38 -9.19 5.55
C GLY A 76 9.94 -10.32 4.72
N GLU A 77 9.11 -11.34 4.51
CA GLU A 77 9.44 -12.49 3.68
C GLU A 77 9.16 -12.18 2.22
N VAL A 78 10.15 -12.39 1.35
CA VAL A 78 9.98 -12.31 -0.10
C VAL A 78 9.57 -13.68 -0.63
N ILE A 79 8.44 -13.75 -1.30
CA ILE A 79 7.81 -14.98 -1.79
C ILE A 79 7.79 -14.94 -3.31
N ASP A 80 8.42 -15.93 -3.94
CA ASP A 80 8.49 -16.09 -5.41
C ASP A 80 7.24 -16.83 -5.93
N ASP A 81 6.05 -16.35 -5.56
CA ASP A 81 4.77 -16.89 -6.00
C ASP A 81 3.76 -15.75 -6.19
N LEU A 82 3.37 -15.50 -7.44
CA LEU A 82 2.34 -14.49 -7.77
C LEU A 82 0.93 -14.84 -7.32
N HIS A 83 0.68 -16.12 -7.03
CA HIS A 83 -0.62 -16.58 -6.53
C HIS A 83 -0.70 -16.52 -5.01
N TYR A 84 0.42 -16.19 -4.35
CA TYR A 84 0.40 -15.95 -2.92
C TYR A 84 -0.46 -14.72 -2.59
N GLY A 85 -1.36 -14.86 -1.63
CA GLY A 85 -2.24 -13.79 -1.18
C GLY A 85 -2.41 -13.79 0.34
N SER A 86 -2.30 -12.60 0.91
CA SER A 86 -2.67 -12.31 2.29
C SER A 86 -3.30 -10.92 2.36
N ASP A 87 -3.90 -10.57 3.51
CA ASP A 87 -4.43 -9.23 3.76
C ASP A 87 -3.34 -8.14 3.82
N TYR A 88 -2.06 -8.52 3.82
CA TYR A 88 -0.93 -7.63 4.05
C TYR A 88 0.10 -7.61 2.93
N CYS A 89 0.11 -8.63 2.07
CA CYS A 89 1.15 -8.77 1.07
C CYS A 89 1.11 -7.67 0.02
N MET A 90 2.28 -7.34 -0.52
CA MET A 90 2.43 -6.36 -1.58
C MET A 90 3.28 -6.92 -2.72
N ASN A 91 2.89 -6.61 -3.95
CA ASN A 91 3.68 -6.95 -5.13
C ASN A 91 4.91 -6.02 -5.20
N ILE A 92 6.09 -6.61 -5.25
CA ILE A 92 7.37 -5.89 -5.36
C ILE A 92 8.00 -5.99 -6.75
N GLY A 93 7.26 -6.47 -7.75
CA GLY A 93 7.74 -6.67 -9.12
C GLY A 93 8.45 -8.01 -9.32
N GLU A 94 8.81 -8.31 -10.58
CA GLU A 94 9.55 -9.52 -10.96
C GLU A 94 8.92 -10.83 -10.45
N ASN A 95 7.58 -10.89 -10.45
CA ASN A 95 6.80 -12.03 -9.96
C ASN A 95 6.99 -12.34 -8.47
N ARG A 96 7.42 -11.36 -7.67
CA ARG A 96 7.66 -11.50 -6.24
C ARG A 96 6.66 -10.69 -5.40
N VAL A 97 6.34 -11.25 -4.26
CA VAL A 97 5.45 -10.64 -3.27
C VAL A 97 6.23 -10.49 -1.96
N LEU A 98 6.10 -9.36 -1.30
CA LEU A 98 6.60 -9.15 0.05
C LEU A 98 5.46 -9.35 1.05
N GLU A 99 5.62 -10.28 1.99
CA GLU A 99 4.77 -10.40 3.17
C GLU A 99 5.41 -9.60 4.31
N PRO A 100 4.88 -8.40 4.64
CA PRO A 100 5.57 -7.49 5.55
C PRO A 100 5.47 -7.93 7.01
N GLU A 101 6.53 -7.64 7.77
CA GLU A 101 6.55 -7.82 9.22
C GLU A 101 6.02 -6.60 9.98
N PRO A 102 5.61 -6.78 11.26
CA PRO A 102 5.37 -5.64 12.14
C PRO A 102 6.61 -4.74 12.29
N PRO A 103 6.46 -3.42 12.46
CA PRO A 103 5.18 -2.71 12.61
C PRO A 103 4.48 -2.39 11.28
N TYR A 104 5.21 -2.38 10.16
CA TYR A 104 4.75 -1.81 8.89
C TYR A 104 3.65 -2.61 8.19
N ARG A 105 3.47 -3.90 8.52
CA ARG A 105 2.31 -4.67 8.04
C ARG A 105 0.96 -4.06 8.45
N TYR A 106 0.94 -3.16 9.43
CA TYR A 106 -0.27 -2.51 9.93
C TYR A 106 -0.46 -1.09 9.38
N VAL A 107 0.20 -0.73 8.29
CA VAL A 107 -0.08 0.54 7.59
C VAL A 107 -1.46 0.45 6.95
N ASN A 108 -2.38 1.30 7.39
CA ASN A 108 -3.75 1.33 6.87
C ASN A 108 -3.89 2.16 5.60
N HIS A 109 -5.00 1.93 4.90
CA HIS A 109 -5.39 2.75 3.75
C HIS A 109 -6.02 4.08 4.16
N SER A 110 -5.69 5.13 3.39
CA SER A 110 -6.44 6.39 3.33
C SER A 110 -6.56 6.87 1.89
N CYS A 111 -7.72 7.46 1.54
CA CYS A 111 -7.88 8.18 0.27
C CYS A 111 -7.15 9.52 0.25
N GLU A 112 -6.74 10.04 1.42
CA GLU A 112 -5.83 11.18 1.62
C GLU A 112 -4.63 10.71 2.46
N PRO A 113 -3.70 9.96 1.86
CA PRO A 113 -2.60 9.36 2.59
C PRO A 113 -1.57 10.43 2.98
N ASN A 114 -0.85 10.19 4.08
CA ASN A 114 0.29 10.99 4.48
C ASN A 114 1.64 10.32 4.19
N CYS A 115 1.60 9.08 3.70
CA CYS A 115 2.78 8.31 3.31
C CYS A 115 2.55 7.63 1.96
N GLU A 116 3.65 7.17 1.35
CA GLU A 116 3.66 6.26 0.22
C GLU A 116 4.78 5.23 0.36
N PHE A 117 4.68 4.11 -0.37
CA PHE A 117 5.79 3.18 -0.53
C PHE A 117 6.64 3.60 -1.72
N ASP A 118 7.95 3.58 -1.52
CA ASP A 118 8.94 3.78 -2.58
C ASP A 118 9.88 2.57 -2.67
N PHE A 119 10.30 2.25 -3.88
CA PHE A 119 11.07 1.05 -4.22
C PHE A 119 12.46 1.44 -4.68
N PHE A 120 13.48 0.86 -4.05
CA PHE A 120 14.87 1.07 -4.42
C PHE A 120 15.50 -0.23 -4.88
N ASP A 121 16.03 -0.24 -6.10
CA ASP A 121 16.77 -1.36 -6.66
C ASP A 121 18.26 -1.23 -6.30
N LEU A 122 18.80 -2.17 -5.53
CA LEU A 122 20.20 -2.14 -5.09
C LEU A 122 21.20 -2.47 -6.20
N THR A 123 20.76 -2.87 -7.40
CA THR A 123 21.64 -3.00 -8.58
C THR A 123 22.36 -1.71 -8.90
N ASP A 124 21.75 -0.55 -8.64
CA ASP A 124 22.36 0.76 -8.82
C ASP A 124 23.54 1.02 -7.85
N LEU A 125 23.68 0.19 -6.82
CA LEU A 125 24.74 0.25 -5.82
C LEU A 125 25.85 -0.81 -6.02
N GLY A 126 25.83 -1.56 -7.16
CA GLY A 126 26.87 -2.51 -7.54
C GLY A 126 26.75 -3.89 -6.87
N GLU A 127 25.61 -4.24 -6.32
CA GLU A 127 25.32 -5.61 -5.87
C GLU A 127 24.94 -6.52 -7.04
N SER A 128 25.49 -7.73 -7.08
CA SER A 128 25.33 -8.67 -8.22
C SER A 128 23.97 -9.34 -8.30
N GLN A 129 23.06 -9.10 -7.37
CA GLN A 129 21.69 -9.58 -7.38
C GLN A 129 20.73 -8.40 -7.17
N SER A 130 19.73 -8.27 -8.05
CA SER A 130 18.66 -7.29 -7.92
C SER A 130 17.88 -7.56 -6.63
N ARG A 131 18.13 -6.75 -5.61
CA ARG A 131 17.41 -6.80 -4.34
C ARG A 131 16.59 -5.53 -4.19
N ARG A 132 15.32 -5.62 -4.50
CA ARG A 132 14.39 -4.51 -4.32
C ARG A 132 14.08 -4.32 -2.84
N ARG A 133 14.29 -3.12 -2.33
CA ARG A 133 13.92 -2.72 -0.96
C ARG A 133 12.74 -1.77 -1.01
N VAL A 134 11.89 -1.84 -0.02
CA VAL A 134 10.67 -1.02 0.09
C VAL A 134 10.78 -0.12 1.29
N PHE A 135 10.51 1.17 1.12
CA PHE A 135 10.55 2.15 2.19
C PHE A 135 9.21 2.88 2.31
N LEU A 136 8.84 3.22 3.53
CA LEU A 136 7.73 4.12 3.81
C LEU A 136 8.25 5.56 3.83
N ILE A 137 7.71 6.41 2.97
CA ILE A 137 8.12 7.80 2.77
C ILE A 137 6.97 8.73 3.17
N ALA A 138 7.28 9.82 3.86
CA ALA A 138 6.32 10.85 4.21
C ALA A 138 5.98 11.73 3.00
N LEU A 139 4.71 11.85 2.63
CA LEU A 139 4.23 12.73 1.55
C LEU A 139 4.13 14.19 1.97
N ARG A 140 4.00 14.45 3.27
CA ARG A 140 3.91 15.76 3.90
C ARG A 140 4.55 15.72 5.28
N GLU A 141 4.60 16.86 5.94
CA GLU A 141 4.96 16.86 7.37
C GLU A 141 3.98 16.02 8.17
N ILE A 142 4.51 15.13 9.02
CA ILE A 142 3.75 14.27 9.93
C ILE A 142 4.16 14.60 11.36
N LYS A 143 3.17 14.80 12.23
CA LYS A 143 3.38 15.12 13.65
C LYS A 143 3.36 13.85 14.51
N PRO A 144 4.00 13.87 15.69
CA PRO A 144 3.86 12.79 16.65
C PRO A 144 2.39 12.50 16.98
N GLY A 145 2.01 11.23 16.98
CA GLY A 145 0.66 10.77 17.24
C GLY A 145 -0.24 10.66 16.00
N GLU A 146 0.16 11.17 14.82
CA GLU A 146 -0.59 10.94 13.59
C GLU A 146 -0.48 9.47 13.15
N GLU A 147 -1.59 8.91 12.68
CA GLU A 147 -1.60 7.60 12.01
C GLU A 147 -0.89 7.71 10.66
N LEU A 148 -0.03 6.75 10.36
CA LEU A 148 0.64 6.62 9.07
C LEU A 148 -0.25 5.82 8.12
N THR A 149 -0.58 6.40 6.98
CA THR A 149 -1.50 5.81 6.01
C THR A 149 -0.99 5.94 4.59
N ILE A 150 -1.32 4.97 3.76
CA ILE A 150 -0.99 4.95 2.33
C ILE A 150 -2.26 4.81 1.48
N ASP A 151 -2.18 5.07 0.18
CA ASP A 151 -3.20 4.63 -0.76
C ASP A 151 -2.85 3.21 -1.25
N TYR A 152 -3.75 2.26 -1.04
CA TYR A 152 -3.51 0.88 -1.45
C TYR A 152 -3.51 0.70 -2.97
N ASN A 153 -4.19 1.61 -3.71
CA ASN A 153 -4.29 1.58 -5.17
C ASN A 153 -4.71 0.21 -5.75
N TRP A 154 -5.66 -0.47 -5.09
CA TRP A 154 -6.15 -1.76 -5.56
C TRP A 154 -6.84 -1.65 -6.91
N SER A 155 -6.80 -2.73 -7.70
CA SER A 155 -7.55 -2.78 -8.95
C SER A 155 -9.07 -2.78 -8.68
N ALA A 156 -9.86 -2.33 -9.65
CA ALA A 156 -11.31 -2.34 -9.57
C ALA A 156 -11.90 -3.75 -9.36
N THR A 157 -11.18 -4.82 -9.74
CA THR A 157 -11.61 -6.21 -9.53
C THR A 157 -11.51 -6.65 -8.07
N SER A 158 -10.63 -6.03 -7.29
CA SER A 158 -10.40 -6.32 -5.88
C SER A 158 -10.90 -5.20 -4.95
N ALA A 159 -11.66 -4.24 -5.50
CA ALA A 159 -12.13 -3.09 -4.74
C ALA A 159 -13.09 -3.49 -3.63
N ILE A 160 -12.90 -2.90 -2.45
CA ILE A 160 -13.81 -3.05 -1.30
C ILE A 160 -14.27 -1.67 -0.81
N PRO A 161 -15.40 -1.58 -0.08
CA PRO A 161 -15.87 -0.33 0.51
C PRO A 161 -14.83 0.28 1.44
N CYS A 162 -14.49 1.54 1.20
CA CYS A 162 -13.51 2.29 2.01
C CYS A 162 -14.14 2.80 3.30
N ARG A 163 -13.37 2.75 4.39
CA ARG A 163 -13.75 3.24 5.72
C ARG A 163 -12.74 4.27 6.29
N CYS A 164 -11.92 4.90 5.45
CA CYS A 164 -10.86 5.80 5.91
C CYS A 164 -11.40 7.11 6.52
N GLN A 165 -12.61 7.55 6.16
CA GLN A 165 -13.24 8.82 6.58
C GLN A 165 -12.44 10.08 6.22
N ALA A 166 -11.52 10.02 5.26
CA ALA A 166 -10.92 11.22 4.72
C ALA A 166 -12.01 12.13 4.11
N PRO A 167 -11.86 13.47 4.17
CA PRO A 167 -12.83 14.40 3.58
C PRO A 167 -13.11 14.12 2.10
N SER A 168 -12.09 13.74 1.31
CA SER A 168 -12.22 13.33 -0.09
C SER A 168 -12.25 11.81 -0.28
N CYS A 169 -12.86 11.07 0.67
CA CYS A 169 -12.96 9.62 0.57
C CYS A 169 -13.70 9.21 -0.70
N ARG A 170 -13.08 8.33 -1.50
CA ARG A 170 -13.63 7.81 -2.77
C ARG A 170 -14.78 6.80 -2.58
N GLY A 171 -15.06 6.40 -1.34
CA GLY A 171 -16.05 5.34 -1.03
C GLY A 171 -15.52 3.93 -1.25
N TRP A 172 -14.44 3.75 -2.00
CA TRP A 172 -13.82 2.47 -2.35
C TRP A 172 -12.31 2.51 -2.15
N ILE A 173 -11.73 1.39 -1.74
CA ILE A 173 -10.29 1.14 -1.82
C ILE A 173 -10.02 0.66 -3.25
N VAL A 174 -9.61 1.57 -4.11
CA VAL A 174 -9.40 1.34 -5.54
C VAL A 174 -8.43 2.38 -6.09
N ASP A 175 -7.66 2.04 -7.11
CA ASP A 175 -6.87 3.02 -7.86
C ASP A 175 -7.79 4.13 -8.37
N ARG A 176 -7.42 5.39 -8.15
CA ARG A 176 -8.23 6.55 -8.54
C ARG A 176 -8.56 6.60 -10.03
N HIS A 177 -7.68 6.04 -10.87
CA HIS A 177 -7.89 5.96 -12.32
C HIS A 177 -8.88 4.87 -12.72
N GLU A 178 -9.20 3.94 -11.83
CA GLU A 178 -10.15 2.85 -12.06
C GLU A 178 -11.51 3.10 -11.38
N LEU A 179 -11.65 4.21 -10.62
CA LEU A 179 -12.87 4.50 -9.86
C LEU A 179 -14.10 4.66 -10.75
N ASP A 180 -13.99 5.40 -11.86
CA ASP A 180 -15.12 5.63 -12.78
C ASP A 180 -15.57 4.32 -13.45
N ALA A 181 -14.63 3.47 -13.84
CA ALA A 181 -14.93 2.16 -14.40
C ALA A 181 -15.61 1.24 -13.38
N LEU A 182 -15.16 1.27 -12.12
CA LEU A 182 -15.78 0.52 -11.03
C LEU A 182 -17.23 0.97 -10.78
N THR A 183 -17.45 2.28 -10.68
CA THR A 183 -18.78 2.83 -10.40
C THR A 183 -19.75 2.57 -11.54
N ALA A 184 -19.33 2.68 -12.80
CA ALA A 184 -20.12 2.33 -13.97
C ALA A 184 -20.53 0.84 -13.96
N ARG A 185 -19.58 -0.07 -13.61
CA ARG A 185 -19.87 -1.49 -13.49
C ARG A 185 -20.92 -1.79 -12.42
N ILE A 186 -20.75 -1.18 -11.23
CA ILE A 186 -21.70 -1.36 -10.13
C ILE A 186 -23.10 -0.86 -10.51
N ALA A 187 -23.18 0.29 -11.18
CA ALA A 187 -24.47 0.83 -11.65
C ALA A 187 -25.15 -0.11 -12.65
N ALA A 188 -24.41 -0.66 -13.62
CA ALA A 188 -24.93 -1.61 -14.60
C ALA A 188 -25.40 -2.93 -13.95
N GLU A 189 -24.73 -3.39 -12.89
CA GLU A 189 -25.13 -4.59 -12.16
C GLU A 189 -26.43 -4.37 -11.33
N GLN A 190 -26.75 -3.13 -10.97
CA GLN A 190 -27.95 -2.76 -10.21
C GLN A 190 -29.17 -2.46 -11.09
N GLU A 191 -28.99 -2.33 -12.42
CA GLU A 191 -30.12 -2.15 -13.33
C GLU A 191 -30.99 -3.41 -13.37
N PRO A 192 -32.32 -3.30 -13.19
CA PRO A 192 -33.22 -4.44 -13.25
C PRO A 192 -33.17 -5.05 -14.66
N ARG A 193 -32.81 -6.33 -14.76
CA ARG A 193 -32.89 -7.06 -16.02
C ARG A 193 -34.26 -6.92 -16.62
N PRO A 194 -34.40 -6.55 -17.90
CA PRO A 194 -35.69 -6.47 -18.54
C PRO A 194 -36.37 -7.85 -18.47
N VAL A 195 -37.54 -7.90 -17.85
CA VAL A 195 -38.35 -9.12 -17.81
C VAL A 195 -38.75 -9.39 -19.24
N SER A 196 -38.18 -10.41 -19.88
CA SER A 196 -38.62 -10.86 -21.18
C SER A 196 -40.05 -11.34 -21.03
N ARG A 197 -41.00 -10.55 -21.52
CA ARG A 197 -42.37 -11.02 -21.69
C ARG A 197 -42.30 -12.08 -22.79
N ALA A 198 -42.35 -13.36 -22.39
CA ALA A 198 -42.66 -14.43 -23.30
C ALA A 198 -44.14 -14.26 -23.73
N CYS A 199 -44.31 -14.12 -25.05
CA CYS A 199 -45.61 -14.25 -25.70
C CYS A 199 -46.01 -15.71 -25.73
#